data_c5b56f4febc8b340e761cee047dd5ade
#
_entry.id   c5b56f4febc8b340e761cee047dd5ade
#
_cell.length_a   1.000
_cell.length_b   1.000
_cell.length_c   1.000
_cell.angle_alpha   90.00
_cell.angle_beta   90.00
_cell.angle_gamma   90.00
#
_symmetry.space_group_name_H-M   'P 1'
#
loop_
_entity.id
_entity.type
_entity.pdbx_description
1 polymer ?
#
loop_
_entity_poly.entity_id
_entity_poly.type
_entity_poly.pdbx_seq_one_letter_code
_entity_poly.pdbx_strand_id
1 'polypeptide(L)'
;MRNVGYIPSYSLGTLLTTIILTYLIILACYWILKAYSRYRILKFYNYRNPIFAWFPILSMYALSDAICEDQEKIDVCGIEIPAELFKMWVILNPALTFLIPYAGTILTFAIRIICKGHVFTRIYARCEEKTEAETGLIGYLSGIFDIVGVFKCLLYLSNTKIKSSSPNVKNPEF
;
A
#
# COMPACT_ATOMS: atom_id res chain seq x y z
N MET A 1 -47.67 -1.84 -40.84
CA MET A 1 -47.61 -2.02 -39.39
C MET A 1 -46.16 -1.89 -38.95
N ARG A 2 -45.78 -0.78 -38.28
CA ARG A 2 -44.43 -0.60 -37.77
C ARG A 2 -44.35 -1.31 -36.41
N ASN A 3 -43.47 -2.32 -36.31
CA ASN A 3 -43.09 -2.91 -35.03
C ASN A 3 -42.38 -1.83 -34.20
N VAL A 4 -43.10 -1.22 -33.28
CA VAL A 4 -42.48 -0.36 -32.24
C VAL A 4 -41.71 -1.30 -31.33
N GLY A 5 -40.38 -1.28 -31.46
CA GLY A 5 -39.51 -2.06 -30.63
C GLY A 5 -39.79 -1.76 -29.16
N TYR A 6 -40.10 -2.78 -28.40
CA TYR A 6 -40.28 -2.74 -26.95
C TYR A 6 -38.96 -2.35 -26.31
N ILE A 7 -38.82 -1.09 -25.91
CA ILE A 7 -37.67 -0.67 -25.06
C ILE A 7 -38.08 -1.10 -23.65
N PRO A 8 -37.36 -2.07 -23.04
CA PRO A 8 -37.69 -2.48 -21.70
C PRO A 8 -37.45 -1.29 -20.76
N SER A 9 -38.50 -0.81 -20.13
CA SER A 9 -38.45 0.20 -19.08
C SER A 9 -37.82 -0.45 -17.83
N TYR A 10 -36.49 -0.39 -17.72
CA TYR A 10 -35.84 -0.76 -16.49
C TYR A 10 -36.33 0.14 -15.37
N SER A 11 -36.89 -0.46 -14.32
CA SER A 11 -37.30 0.32 -13.15
C SER A 11 -36.08 1.02 -12.56
N LEU A 12 -36.26 2.23 -12.01
CA LEU A 12 -35.16 2.99 -11.36
C LEU A 12 -34.44 2.13 -10.30
N GLY A 13 -35.18 1.22 -9.64
CA GLY A 13 -34.63 0.28 -8.68
C GLY A 13 -33.64 -0.72 -9.30
N THR A 14 -33.92 -1.29 -10.47
CA THR A 14 -32.98 -2.22 -11.14
C THR A 14 -31.70 -1.52 -11.58
N LEU A 15 -31.78 -0.28 -12.07
CA LEU A 15 -30.62 0.51 -12.44
C LEU A 15 -29.71 0.79 -11.21
N LEU A 16 -30.31 1.24 -10.11
CA LEU A 16 -29.56 1.49 -8.86
C LEU A 16 -28.90 0.21 -8.34
N THR A 17 -29.60 -0.90 -8.31
CA THR A 17 -29.07 -2.19 -7.86
C THR A 17 -27.90 -2.63 -8.72
N THR A 18 -28.00 -2.48 -10.04
CA THR A 18 -26.92 -2.84 -10.98
C THR A 18 -25.68 -1.96 -10.75
N ILE A 19 -25.84 -0.66 -10.57
CA ILE A 19 -24.75 0.28 -10.30
C ILE A 19 -24.03 -0.08 -8.99
N ILE A 20 -24.80 -0.32 -7.92
CA ILE A 20 -24.25 -0.70 -6.62
C ILE A 20 -23.48 -2.02 -6.72
N LEU A 21 -24.05 -3.03 -7.36
CA LEU A 21 -23.40 -4.33 -7.53
C LEU A 21 -22.10 -4.22 -8.34
N THR A 22 -22.13 -3.47 -9.44
CA THR A 22 -20.93 -3.22 -10.26
C THR A 22 -19.85 -2.51 -9.46
N TYR A 23 -20.22 -1.50 -8.68
CA TYR A 23 -19.28 -0.79 -7.81
C TYR A 23 -18.65 -1.72 -6.77
N LEU A 24 -19.43 -2.58 -6.11
CA LEU A 24 -18.93 -3.57 -5.14
C LEU A 24 -17.95 -4.56 -5.78
N ILE A 25 -18.23 -5.02 -6.99
CA ILE A 25 -17.34 -5.93 -7.74
C ILE A 25 -16.00 -5.23 -8.03
N ILE A 26 -16.03 -3.98 -8.53
CA ILE A 26 -14.82 -3.20 -8.81
C ILE A 26 -13.99 -3.01 -7.53
N LEU A 27 -14.66 -2.70 -6.43
CA LEU A 27 -14.02 -2.48 -5.13
C LEU A 27 -13.37 -3.78 -4.59
N ALA A 28 -14.05 -4.91 -4.74
CA ALA A 28 -13.52 -6.22 -4.38
C ALA A 28 -12.30 -6.61 -5.24
N CYS A 29 -12.37 -6.40 -6.56
CA CYS A 29 -11.24 -6.64 -7.47
C CYS A 29 -10.04 -5.76 -7.11
N TYR A 30 -10.27 -4.47 -6.84
CA TYR A 30 -9.22 -3.55 -6.42
C TYR A 30 -8.58 -4.00 -5.10
N TRP A 31 -9.38 -4.41 -4.12
CA TRP A 31 -8.88 -4.90 -2.84
C TRP A 31 -8.01 -6.15 -3.00
N ILE A 32 -8.43 -7.11 -3.83
CA ILE A 32 -7.65 -8.32 -4.14
C ILE A 32 -6.31 -7.96 -4.79
N LEU A 33 -6.32 -7.08 -5.80
CA LEU A 33 -5.09 -6.63 -6.47
C LEU A 33 -4.13 -5.95 -5.50
N LYS A 34 -4.66 -5.11 -4.61
CA LYS A 34 -3.91 -4.41 -3.57
C LYS A 34 -3.30 -5.39 -2.57
N ALA A 35 -4.07 -6.35 -2.08
CA ALA A 35 -3.59 -7.37 -1.16
C ALA A 35 -2.52 -8.26 -1.80
N TYR A 36 -2.75 -8.68 -3.05
CA TYR A 36 -1.81 -9.50 -3.81
C TYR A 36 -0.48 -8.78 -4.06
N SER A 37 -0.51 -7.51 -4.48
CA SER A 37 0.70 -6.72 -4.70
C SER A 37 1.54 -6.61 -3.42
N ARG A 38 0.91 -6.34 -2.28
CA ARG A 38 1.58 -6.25 -0.97
C ARG A 38 2.12 -7.60 -0.50
N TYR A 39 1.35 -8.68 -0.69
CA TYR A 39 1.80 -10.04 -0.39
C TYR A 39 3.11 -10.37 -1.10
N ARG A 40 3.20 -10.04 -2.39
CA ARG A 40 4.39 -10.30 -3.18
C ARG A 40 5.58 -9.45 -2.73
N ILE A 41 5.36 -8.19 -2.37
CA ILE A 41 6.40 -7.32 -1.81
C ILE A 41 6.91 -7.89 -0.48
N LEU A 42 6.03 -8.27 0.44
CA LEU A 42 6.43 -8.88 1.70
C LEU A 42 7.21 -10.18 1.49
N LYS A 43 6.83 -10.99 0.50
CA LYS A 43 7.58 -12.18 0.13
C LYS A 43 8.97 -11.85 -0.44
N PHE A 44 9.11 -10.77 -1.21
CA PHE A 44 10.39 -10.28 -1.71
C PHE A 44 11.33 -9.86 -0.57
N TYR A 45 10.78 -9.26 0.49
CA TYR A 45 11.51 -8.92 1.71
C TYR A 45 11.74 -10.11 2.66
N ASN A 46 11.37 -11.33 2.29
CA ASN A 46 11.41 -12.51 3.17
C ASN A 46 10.71 -12.30 4.53
N TYR A 47 9.66 -11.47 4.53
CA TYR A 47 8.93 -11.17 5.76
C TYR A 47 8.30 -12.42 6.35
N ARG A 48 8.39 -12.57 7.68
CA ARG A 48 7.99 -13.80 8.41
C ARG A 48 6.56 -14.25 8.10
N ASN A 49 5.62 -13.31 7.98
CA ASN A 49 4.20 -13.59 7.78
C ASN A 49 3.60 -12.76 6.63
N PRO A 50 3.89 -13.08 5.36
CA PRO A 50 3.42 -12.29 4.21
C PRO A 50 1.89 -12.29 4.06
N ILE A 51 1.18 -13.22 4.73
CA ILE A 51 -0.29 -13.30 4.75
C ILE A 51 -0.93 -12.03 5.36
N PHE A 52 -0.20 -11.26 6.18
CA PHE A 52 -0.67 -9.99 6.73
C PHE A 52 -1.04 -8.96 5.64
N ALA A 53 -0.55 -9.14 4.40
CA ALA A 53 -0.94 -8.34 3.26
C ALA A 53 -2.45 -8.32 2.98
N TRP A 54 -3.17 -9.38 3.37
CA TRP A 54 -4.62 -9.51 3.15
C TRP A 54 -5.45 -8.71 4.15
N PHE A 55 -4.86 -8.27 5.24
CA PHE A 55 -5.54 -7.48 6.26
C PHE A 55 -5.16 -6.00 6.11
N PRO A 56 -6.12 -5.06 5.94
CA PRO A 56 -5.83 -3.67 5.58
C PRO A 56 -4.85 -2.96 6.53
N ILE A 57 -5.04 -3.10 7.83
CA ILE A 57 -4.19 -2.48 8.87
C ILE A 57 -2.86 -3.23 8.95
N LEU A 58 -2.90 -4.55 9.10
CA LEU A 58 -1.71 -5.37 9.26
C LEU A 58 -0.80 -5.32 8.01
N SER A 59 -1.37 -5.13 6.82
CA SER A 59 -0.58 -5.03 5.60
C SER A 59 0.34 -3.83 5.56
N MET A 60 -0.11 -2.67 6.07
CA MET A 60 0.73 -1.49 6.15
C MET A 60 1.74 -1.60 7.29
N TYR A 61 1.34 -2.17 8.43
CA TYR A 61 2.26 -2.46 9.51
C TYR A 61 3.38 -3.39 9.04
N ALA A 62 3.05 -4.51 8.40
CA ALA A 62 4.02 -5.46 7.88
C ALA A 62 4.96 -4.85 6.82
N LEU A 63 4.45 -3.96 5.95
CA LEU A 63 5.31 -3.22 5.02
C LEU A 63 6.25 -2.25 5.75
N SER A 64 5.75 -1.53 6.75
CA SER A 64 6.57 -0.63 7.57
C SER A 64 7.64 -1.41 8.34
N ASP A 65 7.30 -2.57 8.88
CA ASP A 65 8.22 -3.45 9.58
C ASP A 65 9.29 -4.03 8.63
N ALA A 66 8.87 -4.50 7.46
CA ALA A 66 9.79 -5.05 6.46
C ALA A 66 10.84 -4.06 5.95
N ILE A 67 10.52 -2.76 5.87
CA ILE A 67 11.50 -1.76 5.43
C ILE A 67 12.44 -1.30 6.55
N CYS A 68 12.08 -1.56 7.81
CA CYS A 68 12.90 -1.20 8.96
C CYS A 68 14.17 -2.08 9.11
N GLU A 69 14.12 -3.34 8.65
CA GLU A 69 15.27 -4.27 8.56
C GLU A 69 16.24 -4.18 9.73
N ASP A 70 15.77 -4.34 10.95
CA ASP A 70 16.57 -4.28 12.18
C ASP A 70 17.27 -2.93 12.44
N GLN A 71 16.86 -1.86 11.75
CA GLN A 71 17.34 -0.51 12.03
C GLN A 71 16.70 0.00 13.33
N GLU A 72 17.53 0.55 14.23
CA GLU A 72 17.04 1.16 15.46
C GLU A 72 16.31 2.48 15.19
N LYS A 73 16.75 3.22 14.15
CA LYS A 73 16.18 4.52 13.75
C LYS A 73 15.99 4.59 12.23
N ILE A 74 15.00 5.35 11.83
CA ILE A 74 14.70 5.63 10.42
C ILE A 74 14.71 7.14 10.22
N ASP A 75 15.38 7.60 9.18
CA ASP A 75 15.29 8.99 8.74
C ASP A 75 14.04 9.18 7.86
N VAL A 76 13.12 10.00 8.33
CA VAL A 76 11.91 10.39 7.61
C VAL A 76 11.95 11.90 7.40
N CYS A 77 12.23 12.36 6.20
CA CYS A 77 12.33 13.78 5.84
C CYS A 77 13.35 14.56 6.69
N GLY A 78 14.50 13.97 7.04
CA GLY A 78 15.53 14.60 7.86
C GLY A 78 15.28 14.53 9.37
N ILE A 79 14.27 13.79 9.80
CA ILE A 79 13.97 13.55 11.22
C ILE A 79 14.23 12.09 11.54
N GLU A 80 15.16 11.83 12.46
CA GLU A 80 15.40 10.48 12.97
C GLU A 80 14.27 10.05 13.90
N ILE A 81 13.53 9.03 13.51
CA ILE A 81 12.43 8.45 14.28
C ILE A 81 12.82 7.03 14.70
N PRO A 82 12.61 6.62 15.97
CA PRO A 82 12.77 5.23 16.37
C PRO A 82 11.94 4.30 15.49
N ALA A 83 12.55 3.21 15.01
CA ALA A 83 11.88 2.27 14.08
C ALA A 83 10.58 1.71 14.66
N GLU A 84 10.54 1.42 15.96
CA GLU A 84 9.33 0.94 16.64
C GLU A 84 8.19 1.97 16.59
N LEU A 85 8.51 3.26 16.82
CA LEU A 85 7.52 4.32 16.73
C LEU A 85 7.03 4.50 15.28
N PHE A 86 7.95 4.39 14.32
CA PHE A 86 7.60 4.45 12.91
C PHE A 86 6.65 3.30 12.52
N LYS A 87 6.88 2.07 12.93
CA LYS A 87 5.97 0.94 12.66
C LYS A 87 4.56 1.18 13.23
N MET A 88 4.48 1.81 14.38
CA MET A 88 3.22 2.06 15.10
C MET A 88 2.35 3.15 14.47
N TRP A 89 2.85 3.95 13.51
CA TRP A 89 2.08 5.02 12.88
C TRP A 89 0.75 4.53 12.30
N VAL A 90 0.71 3.29 11.82
CA VAL A 90 -0.47 2.66 11.21
C VAL A 90 -1.62 2.52 12.22
N ILE A 91 -1.27 2.27 13.50
CA ILE A 91 -2.23 2.11 14.60
C ILE A 91 -2.51 3.46 15.24
N LEU A 92 -1.48 4.29 15.43
CA LEU A 92 -1.60 5.61 16.05
C LEU A 92 -2.43 6.58 15.20
N ASN A 93 -2.34 6.47 13.88
CA ASN A 93 -3.04 7.37 12.97
C ASN A 93 -4.57 7.36 13.14
N PRO A 94 -5.29 6.22 13.11
CA PRO A 94 -6.71 6.20 13.42
C PRO A 94 -7.02 6.61 14.85
N ALA A 95 -6.18 6.26 15.83
CA ALA A 95 -6.37 6.66 17.22
C ALA A 95 -6.33 8.18 17.39
N LEU A 96 -5.41 8.87 16.75
CA LEU A 96 -5.32 10.33 16.73
C LEU A 96 -6.56 11.00 16.13
N THR A 97 -7.15 10.39 15.10
CA THR A 97 -8.38 10.89 14.48
C THR A 97 -9.55 10.90 15.47
N PHE A 98 -9.63 9.89 16.35
CA PHE A 98 -10.66 9.82 17.39
C PHE A 98 -10.40 10.78 18.56
N LEU A 99 -9.12 10.99 18.92
CA LEU A 99 -8.76 11.83 20.07
C LEU A 99 -8.89 13.33 19.79
N ILE A 100 -8.60 13.76 18.56
CA ILE A 100 -8.58 15.19 18.19
C ILE A 100 -9.48 15.41 16.98
N PRO A 101 -10.80 15.57 17.16
CA PRO A 101 -11.71 15.88 16.07
C PRO A 101 -11.33 17.22 15.40
N TYR A 102 -11.50 17.35 14.09
CA TYR A 102 -11.19 18.46 13.21
C TYR A 102 -9.68 18.68 12.94
N ALA A 103 -8.90 19.19 13.89
CA ALA A 103 -7.46 19.40 13.71
C ALA A 103 -6.71 18.08 13.54
N GLY A 104 -7.14 17.02 14.22
CA GLY A 104 -6.60 15.67 14.09
C GLY A 104 -6.75 15.11 12.68
N THR A 105 -7.82 15.41 11.96
CA THR A 105 -8.04 14.90 10.59
C THR A 105 -6.96 15.39 9.62
N ILE A 106 -6.61 16.67 9.68
CA ILE A 106 -5.55 17.24 8.80
C ILE A 106 -4.19 16.67 9.19
N LEU A 107 -3.89 16.63 10.48
CA LEU A 107 -2.62 16.11 10.99
C LEU A 107 -2.45 14.61 10.65
N THR A 108 -3.47 13.81 10.88
CA THR A 108 -3.44 12.36 10.57
C THR A 108 -3.33 12.10 9.08
N PHE A 109 -3.95 12.95 8.25
CA PHE A 109 -3.80 12.87 6.80
C PHE A 109 -2.36 13.17 6.36
N ALA A 110 -1.73 14.22 6.92
CA ALA A 110 -0.34 14.56 6.64
C ALA A 110 0.62 13.45 7.09
N ILE A 111 0.47 12.95 8.31
CA ILE A 111 1.27 11.83 8.84
C ILE A 111 1.12 10.60 7.95
N ARG A 112 -0.10 10.30 7.53
CA ARG A 112 -0.37 9.16 6.64
C ARG A 112 0.37 9.31 5.30
N ILE A 113 0.34 10.47 4.68
CA ILE A 113 1.03 10.71 3.40
C ILE A 113 2.54 10.57 3.58
N ILE A 114 3.11 11.19 4.61
CA ILE A 114 4.55 11.17 4.87
C ILE A 114 5.02 9.75 5.16
N CYS A 115 4.46 9.08 6.15
CA CYS A 115 4.89 7.73 6.53
C CYS A 115 4.66 6.71 5.42
N LYS A 116 3.49 6.74 4.79
CA LYS A 116 3.17 5.82 3.70
C LYS A 116 4.01 6.12 2.45
N GLY A 117 4.23 7.39 2.13
CA GLY A 117 5.10 7.82 1.03
C GLY A 117 6.53 7.30 1.25
N HIS A 118 7.06 7.46 2.46
CA HIS A 118 8.39 6.96 2.81
C HIS A 118 8.50 5.44 2.69
N VAL A 119 7.47 4.69 3.14
CA VAL A 119 7.41 3.22 2.95
C VAL A 119 7.54 2.86 1.47
N PHE A 120 6.77 3.50 0.59
CA PHE A 120 6.84 3.22 -0.84
C PHE A 120 8.15 3.68 -1.47
N THR A 121 8.71 4.82 -1.05
CA THR A 121 10.03 5.29 -1.50
C THR A 121 11.10 4.23 -1.27
N ARG A 122 11.19 3.69 -0.06
CA ARG A 122 12.15 2.63 0.27
C ARG A 122 11.91 1.33 -0.49
N ILE A 123 10.64 0.93 -0.64
CA ILE A 123 10.30 -0.25 -1.44
C ILE A 123 10.77 -0.07 -2.88
N TYR A 124 10.54 1.10 -3.49
CA TYR A 124 10.94 1.37 -4.86
C TYR A 124 12.45 1.48 -5.01
N ALA A 125 13.13 2.16 -4.09
CA ALA A 125 14.58 2.25 -4.07
C ALA A 125 15.22 0.86 -4.10
N ARG A 126 14.72 -0.04 -3.26
CA ARG A 126 15.23 -1.42 -3.20
C ARG A 126 14.86 -2.25 -4.43
N CYS A 127 13.64 -2.12 -4.96
CA CYS A 127 13.22 -2.87 -6.15
C CYS A 127 13.88 -2.39 -7.44
N GLU A 128 14.22 -1.10 -7.53
CA GLU A 128 14.86 -0.50 -8.72
C GLU A 128 16.38 -0.38 -8.57
N GLU A 129 16.96 -0.75 -7.43
CA GLU A 129 18.39 -0.55 -7.10
C GLU A 129 18.81 0.92 -7.26
N LYS A 130 17.92 1.83 -6.84
CA LYS A 130 18.08 3.29 -6.90
C LYS A 130 18.19 3.90 -5.52
N THR A 131 18.57 5.18 -5.47
CA THR A 131 18.57 5.94 -4.23
C THR A 131 17.16 6.35 -3.81
N GLU A 132 16.94 6.60 -2.52
CA GLU A 132 15.67 7.11 -2.01
C GLU A 132 15.30 8.48 -2.62
N ALA A 133 16.30 9.31 -2.95
CA ALA A 133 16.09 10.60 -3.59
C ALA A 133 15.46 10.47 -4.98
N GLU A 134 15.88 9.48 -5.78
CA GLU A 134 15.35 9.24 -7.14
C GLU A 134 13.94 8.67 -7.13
N THR A 135 13.60 7.89 -6.12
CA THR A 135 12.29 7.23 -6.01
C THR A 135 11.29 7.99 -5.16
N GLY A 136 11.75 9.04 -4.46
CA GLY A 136 10.96 9.81 -3.51
C GLY A 136 9.66 10.35 -4.07
N LEU A 137 9.71 11.03 -5.21
CA LEU A 137 8.51 11.63 -5.84
C LEU A 137 7.42 10.58 -6.10
N ILE A 138 7.78 9.44 -6.68
CA ILE A 138 6.83 8.36 -6.98
C ILE A 138 6.36 7.67 -5.70
N GLY A 139 7.24 7.54 -4.71
CA GLY A 139 6.89 7.01 -3.39
C GLY A 139 5.82 7.85 -2.70
N TYR A 140 6.01 9.18 -2.65
CA TYR A 140 5.02 10.10 -2.06
C TYR A 140 3.72 10.16 -2.87
N LEU A 141 3.78 10.13 -4.20
CA LEU A 141 2.58 9.99 -5.03
C LEU A 141 1.81 8.70 -4.71
N SER A 142 2.50 7.60 -4.45
CA SER A 142 1.88 6.35 -4.00
C SER A 142 1.34 6.44 -2.57
N GLY A 143 1.89 7.34 -1.75
CA GLY A 143 1.37 7.69 -0.44
C GLY A 143 0.01 8.37 -0.52
N ILE A 144 -0.16 9.31 -1.48
CA ILE A 144 -1.39 10.05 -1.74
C ILE A 144 -2.39 9.16 -2.47
N PHE A 145 -1.98 8.59 -3.61
CA PHE A 145 -2.81 7.77 -4.48
C PHE A 145 -2.44 6.28 -4.36
N ASP A 146 -3.21 5.54 -3.59
CA ASP A 146 -3.00 4.09 -3.38
C ASP A 146 -2.89 3.30 -4.70
N ILE A 147 -3.63 3.73 -5.71
CA ILE A 147 -3.66 3.08 -7.02
C ILE A 147 -2.29 3.11 -7.71
N VAL A 148 -1.54 4.20 -7.58
CA VAL A 148 -0.16 4.32 -8.12
C VAL A 148 0.74 3.27 -7.46
N GLY A 149 0.64 3.14 -6.14
CA GLY A 149 1.39 2.13 -5.39
C GLY A 149 1.07 0.70 -5.83
N VAL A 150 -0.20 0.38 -6.02
CA VAL A 150 -0.64 -0.95 -6.49
C VAL A 150 -0.10 -1.24 -7.89
N PHE A 151 -0.28 -0.32 -8.84
CA PHE A 151 0.22 -0.52 -10.20
C PHE A 151 1.73 -0.63 -10.28
N LYS A 152 2.47 0.23 -9.56
CA LYS A 152 3.93 0.19 -9.54
C LYS A 152 4.44 -1.14 -8.98
N CYS A 153 3.86 -1.60 -7.87
CA CYS A 153 4.20 -2.89 -7.29
C CYS A 153 3.89 -4.06 -8.24
N LEU A 154 2.75 -4.01 -8.96
CA LEU A 154 2.40 -5.04 -9.96
C LEU A 154 3.36 -5.04 -11.15
N LEU A 155 3.82 -3.87 -11.61
CA LEU A 155 4.81 -3.78 -12.68
C LEU A 155 6.14 -4.45 -12.30
N TYR A 156 6.60 -4.30 -11.05
CA TYR A 156 7.79 -5.03 -10.59
C TYR A 156 7.59 -6.54 -10.62
N LEU A 157 6.36 -7.00 -10.38
CA LEU A 157 6.04 -8.43 -10.41
C LEU A 157 5.96 -8.99 -11.83
N SER A 158 5.55 -8.16 -12.81
CA SER A 158 5.45 -8.55 -14.21
C SER A 158 6.83 -8.58 -14.89
N ASN A 159 7.72 -7.67 -14.52
CA ASN A 159 9.11 -7.69 -14.95
C ASN A 159 9.87 -8.77 -14.20
N THR A 160 9.78 -10.00 -14.66
CA THR A 160 10.45 -11.21 -14.14
C THR A 160 11.99 -11.14 -14.15
N LYS A 161 12.57 -9.97 -14.30
CA LYS A 161 13.99 -9.65 -14.06
C LYS A 161 14.29 -9.25 -12.61
N ILE A 162 13.35 -9.36 -11.70
CA ILE A 162 13.72 -9.50 -10.29
C ILE A 162 14.37 -10.88 -10.20
N LYS A 163 15.62 -10.95 -10.69
CA LYS A 163 16.54 -11.98 -10.30
C LYS A 163 16.35 -12.16 -8.81
N SER A 164 16.21 -13.40 -8.41
CA SER A 164 16.46 -13.86 -7.05
C SER A 164 17.92 -13.53 -6.67
N SER A 165 18.24 -12.25 -6.56
CA SER A 165 19.36 -11.78 -5.77
C SER A 165 18.86 -11.92 -4.33
N SER A 166 18.78 -13.18 -3.89
CA SER A 166 18.90 -13.48 -2.48
C SER A 166 20.10 -12.67 -1.98
N PRO A 167 19.92 -11.68 -1.10
CA PRO A 167 21.05 -11.17 -0.39
C PRO A 167 21.65 -12.41 0.28
N ASN A 168 22.88 -12.68 -0.07
CA ASN A 168 23.70 -13.72 0.51
C ASN A 168 23.74 -13.42 2.01
N VAL A 169 22.80 -14.00 2.74
CA VAL A 169 22.86 -14.04 4.20
C VAL A 169 24.09 -14.88 4.46
N LYS A 170 25.23 -14.22 4.68
CA LYS A 170 26.37 -14.85 5.31
C LYS A 170 25.83 -15.41 6.61
N ASN A 171 25.64 -16.73 6.62
CA ASN A 171 25.45 -17.44 7.86
C ASN A 171 26.62 -17.00 8.76
N PRO A 172 26.37 -16.45 9.94
CA PRO A 172 27.42 -16.36 10.92
C PRO A 172 27.79 -17.81 11.25
N GLU A 173 28.97 -18.20 10.83
CA GLU A 173 29.57 -19.42 11.32
C GLU A 173 29.73 -19.26 12.85
N PHE A 174 29.07 -20.17 13.58
CA PHE A 174 29.29 -20.41 14.98
C PHE A 174 30.51 -21.33 15.15
#